data_48ca48d8b47d59aa97868b7efe5afbc3
#
_entry.id   48ca48d8b47d59aa97868b7efe5afbc3
#
_cell.length_a   1.000
_cell.length_b   1.000
_cell.length_c   1.000
_cell.angle_alpha   90.00
_cell.angle_beta   90.00
_cell.angle_gamma   90.00
#
_symmetry.space_group_name_H-M   'P 1'
#
loop_
_entity.id
_entity.type
_entity.pdbx_description
1 polymer ?
#
loop_
_entity_poly.entity_id
_entity_poly.type
_entity_poly.pdbx_seq_one_letter_code
_entity_poly.pdbx_strand_id
1 'polypeptide(L)'
;MKRNHRTSGGGRRTPEYLRAPPALGLNGGALDKLIITVAPTGSVPRKKDTPHVPVTPDEIAETAYRCEQEGAAIIHVHCRDDQERPTSHYEIFRETVDKIRRRTKLVVMTSTSGIAGTTDEERAEPLRTKPEMGSLTTGSLNFAGRKPSIVYVNTVETVQFLAKRMLDLGIKPEIEAFDVGFISQGRKLIETGLVQEPAHFQLVMGVDGGVPATIENVLHMRDQLPPTATYVVAGMSRMQLPMTTMAILMGGHVRVGLEDNLYLRKGVLARNEELVARARHLAEDFQREVASPDEARKVMGLAR
;
A
#
# COMPACT_ATOMS: atom_id res chain seq x y z
N MET A 1 18.97 -72.91 -1.89
CA MET A 1 17.84 -72.06 -2.29
C MET A 1 17.54 -71.04 -1.19
N LYS A 2 18.00 -69.76 -1.31
CA LYS A 2 17.72 -68.67 -0.39
C LYS A 2 16.73 -67.73 -1.10
N ARG A 3 15.53 -67.61 -0.57
CA ARG A 3 14.49 -66.65 -1.04
C ARG A 3 14.75 -65.29 -0.43
N ASN A 4 15.10 -64.32 -1.28
CA ASN A 4 15.14 -62.92 -0.91
C ASN A 4 13.72 -62.38 -0.84
N HIS A 5 13.25 -61.99 0.34
CA HIS A 5 12.09 -61.13 0.50
C HIS A 5 12.51 -59.66 0.35
N ARG A 6 12.18 -59.04 -0.78
CA ARG A 6 12.16 -57.56 -0.92
C ARG A 6 10.89 -57.04 -0.29
N THR A 7 11.02 -56.33 0.81
CA THR A 7 9.93 -55.50 1.39
C THR A 7 9.89 -54.20 0.60
N SER A 8 8.92 -54.07 -0.29
CA SER A 8 8.58 -52.80 -0.93
C SER A 8 7.89 -51.91 0.09
N GLY A 9 8.61 -50.93 0.64
CA GLY A 9 8.06 -49.86 1.46
C GLY A 9 7.21 -48.92 0.60
N GLY A 10 5.94 -49.23 0.41
CA GLY A 10 4.96 -48.32 -0.18
C GLY A 10 4.63 -47.21 0.81
N GLY A 11 5.29 -46.07 0.68
CA GLY A 11 4.86 -44.85 1.41
C GLY A 11 3.41 -44.55 1.06
N ARG A 12 2.52 -44.61 2.05
CA ARG A 12 1.11 -44.23 1.89
C ARG A 12 1.07 -42.76 1.48
N ARG A 13 0.72 -42.50 0.22
CA ARG A 13 0.43 -41.12 -0.22
C ARG A 13 -0.79 -40.63 0.57
N THR A 14 -0.67 -39.51 1.26
CA THR A 14 -1.80 -38.84 1.89
C THR A 14 -2.88 -38.62 0.84
N PRO A 15 -4.13 -39.10 1.08
CA PRO A 15 -5.23 -38.87 0.14
C PRO A 15 -5.36 -37.39 -0.22
N GLU A 16 -5.72 -37.12 -1.46
CA GLU A 16 -5.77 -35.74 -1.98
C GLU A 16 -6.67 -34.82 -1.16
N TYR A 17 -7.79 -35.31 -0.66
CA TYR A 17 -8.73 -34.57 0.20
C TYR A 17 -8.18 -34.26 1.60
N LEU A 18 -7.07 -34.89 2.04
CA LEU A 18 -6.38 -34.60 3.31
C LEU A 18 -5.17 -33.68 3.13
N ARG A 19 -4.85 -33.30 1.90
CA ARG A 19 -3.81 -32.31 1.68
C ARG A 19 -4.38 -30.93 2.00
N ALA A 20 -3.64 -30.13 2.77
CA ALA A 20 -3.99 -28.73 2.93
C ALA A 20 -4.15 -28.09 1.54
N PRO A 21 -5.30 -27.48 1.22
CA PRO A 21 -5.43 -26.78 -0.05
C PRO A 21 -4.37 -25.67 -0.11
N PRO A 22 -3.82 -25.35 -1.28
CA PRO A 22 -3.03 -24.14 -1.44
C PRO A 22 -3.91 -22.95 -1.03
N ALA A 23 -3.29 -21.87 -0.55
CA ALA A 23 -4.02 -20.62 -0.31
C ALA A 23 -4.77 -20.26 -1.60
N LEU A 24 -6.09 -20.38 -1.57
CA LEU A 24 -6.95 -20.22 -2.74
C LEU A 24 -7.52 -18.81 -2.75
N GLY A 25 -7.28 -18.06 -3.83
CA GLY A 25 -8.13 -16.90 -4.14
C GLY A 25 -9.58 -17.33 -4.38
N LEU A 26 -10.50 -16.39 -4.35
CA LEU A 26 -11.92 -16.65 -4.59
C LEU A 26 -12.21 -17.36 -5.93
N ASN A 27 -11.26 -17.32 -6.87
CA ASN A 27 -11.32 -18.00 -8.17
C ASN A 27 -10.61 -19.37 -8.18
N GLY A 28 -10.23 -19.90 -7.03
CA GLY A 28 -9.63 -21.25 -6.90
C GLY A 28 -8.18 -21.37 -7.34
N GLY A 29 -7.52 -20.29 -7.76
CA GLY A 29 -6.10 -20.26 -8.10
C GLY A 29 -5.20 -20.03 -6.87
N ALA A 30 -3.92 -20.44 -6.93
CA ALA A 30 -2.93 -20.08 -5.92
C ALA A 30 -2.76 -18.56 -5.88
N LEU A 31 -2.71 -18.00 -4.66
CA LEU A 31 -2.49 -16.56 -4.46
C LEU A 31 -1.00 -16.25 -4.50
N ASP A 32 -0.66 -15.12 -5.14
CA ASP A 32 0.67 -14.54 -4.99
C ASP A 32 0.93 -14.15 -3.53
N LYS A 33 2.22 -14.05 -3.17
CA LYS A 33 2.61 -13.60 -1.84
C LYS A 33 1.99 -12.24 -1.52
N LEU A 34 1.61 -12.05 -0.27
CA LEU A 34 1.00 -10.81 0.20
C LEU A 34 2.07 -9.71 0.32
N ILE A 35 1.89 -8.62 -0.39
CA ILE A 35 2.67 -7.39 -0.16
C ILE A 35 1.95 -6.57 0.91
N ILE A 36 2.69 -6.20 1.96
CA ILE A 36 2.22 -5.31 3.02
C ILE A 36 2.90 -3.95 2.84
N THR A 37 2.09 -2.93 2.54
CA THR A 37 2.52 -1.53 2.51
C THR A 37 2.25 -0.91 3.88
N VAL A 38 3.25 -0.25 4.48
CA VAL A 38 3.05 0.56 5.67
C VAL A 38 2.99 2.04 5.33
N ALA A 39 1.96 2.74 5.82
CA ALA A 39 1.78 4.20 5.73
C ALA A 39 1.88 4.80 7.14
N PRO A 40 3.10 5.16 7.61
CA PRO A 40 3.34 5.40 9.03
C PRO A 40 2.88 6.76 9.54
N THR A 41 2.80 7.79 8.69
CA THR A 41 2.69 9.19 9.12
C THR A 41 1.45 9.90 8.58
N GLY A 42 1.26 9.88 7.26
CA GLY A 42 0.17 10.58 6.58
C GLY A 42 0.17 12.10 6.73
N SER A 43 -0.91 12.74 6.30
CA SER A 43 -1.09 14.20 6.37
C SER A 43 -1.93 14.66 7.58
N VAL A 44 -2.60 13.77 8.27
CA VAL A 44 -3.64 14.10 9.28
C VAL A 44 -3.20 13.89 10.72
N PRO A 45 -2.73 12.68 11.12
CA PRO A 45 -2.40 12.39 12.51
C PRO A 45 -1.29 13.29 13.04
N ARG A 46 -1.37 13.64 14.32
CA ARG A 46 -0.40 14.46 15.07
C ARG A 46 0.03 13.71 16.34
N LYS A 47 1.15 14.13 16.93
CA LYS A 47 1.60 13.63 18.24
C LYS A 47 0.55 13.78 19.34
N LYS A 48 -0.32 14.80 19.25
CA LYS A 48 -1.46 14.99 20.19
C LYS A 48 -2.55 13.93 20.04
N ASP A 49 -2.70 13.31 18.86
CA ASP A 49 -3.72 12.29 18.58
C ASP A 49 -3.21 10.90 18.99
N THR A 50 -1.92 10.65 18.77
CA THR A 50 -1.19 9.48 19.24
C THR A 50 0.30 9.80 19.36
N PRO A 51 0.97 9.43 20.49
CA PRO A 51 2.41 9.63 20.64
C PRO A 51 3.23 8.77 19.68
N HIS A 52 2.60 7.78 19.03
CA HIS A 52 3.27 6.77 18.22
C HIS A 52 3.45 7.18 16.75
N VAL A 53 2.78 8.25 16.27
CA VAL A 53 2.99 8.72 14.89
C VAL A 53 4.40 9.26 14.73
N PRO A 54 5.19 8.74 13.77
CA PRO A 54 6.53 9.26 13.51
C PRO A 54 6.41 10.55 12.68
N VAL A 55 7.13 11.60 13.06
CA VAL A 55 7.11 12.92 12.38
C VAL A 55 8.48 13.36 11.90
N THR A 56 9.55 13.03 12.63
CA THR A 56 10.92 13.36 12.22
C THR A 56 11.49 12.31 11.27
N PRO A 57 12.50 12.67 10.43
CA PRO A 57 13.19 11.72 9.58
C PRO A 57 13.75 10.49 10.34
N ASP A 58 14.26 10.68 11.56
CA ASP A 58 14.77 9.59 12.40
C ASP A 58 13.64 8.69 12.91
N GLU A 59 12.53 9.25 13.37
CA GLU A 59 11.37 8.48 13.82
C GLU A 59 10.76 7.67 12.67
N ILE A 60 10.69 8.26 11.45
CA ILE A 60 10.15 7.57 10.26
C ILE A 60 11.08 6.41 9.87
N ALA A 61 12.40 6.63 9.86
CA ALA A 61 13.36 5.58 9.51
C ALA A 61 13.41 4.46 10.56
N GLU A 62 13.28 4.77 11.85
CA GLU A 62 13.18 3.78 12.92
C GLU A 62 11.88 2.96 12.79
N THR A 63 10.76 3.64 12.51
CA THR A 63 9.47 2.97 12.26
C THR A 63 9.55 2.07 11.03
N ALA A 64 10.17 2.54 9.94
CA ALA A 64 10.40 1.75 8.75
C ALA A 64 11.14 0.43 9.06
N TYR A 65 12.22 0.51 9.83
CA TYR A 65 12.98 -0.66 10.26
C TYR A 65 12.11 -1.65 11.05
N ARG A 66 11.37 -1.18 12.06
CA ARG A 66 10.49 -2.05 12.87
C ARG A 66 9.41 -2.70 12.00
N CYS A 67 8.81 -1.95 11.08
CA CYS A 67 7.79 -2.48 10.16
C CYS A 67 8.36 -3.52 9.20
N GLU A 68 9.60 -3.34 8.70
CA GLU A 68 10.27 -4.35 7.88
C GLU A 68 10.46 -5.67 8.65
N GLN A 69 10.86 -5.61 9.94
CA GLN A 69 11.02 -6.81 10.77
C GLN A 69 9.68 -7.55 10.97
N GLU A 70 8.56 -6.85 10.92
CA GLU A 70 7.21 -7.44 10.99
C GLU A 70 6.64 -7.87 9.63
N GLY A 71 7.37 -7.66 8.53
CA GLY A 71 6.99 -8.16 7.21
C GLY A 71 6.45 -7.10 6.25
N ALA A 72 6.61 -5.80 6.53
CA ALA A 72 6.36 -4.78 5.52
C ALA A 72 7.34 -4.93 4.35
N ALA A 73 6.87 -4.73 3.13
CA ALA A 73 7.69 -4.75 1.92
C ALA A 73 7.81 -3.37 1.26
N ILE A 74 6.82 -2.50 1.46
CA ILE A 74 6.75 -1.14 0.91
C ILE A 74 6.47 -0.16 2.05
N ILE A 75 7.08 1.03 1.99
CA ILE A 75 6.76 2.15 2.87
C ILE A 75 6.26 3.33 2.06
N HIS A 76 5.07 3.84 2.43
CA HIS A 76 4.50 5.08 1.89
C HIS A 76 4.88 6.26 2.79
N VAL A 77 5.65 7.22 2.24
CA VAL A 77 6.30 8.28 3.00
C VAL A 77 5.60 9.61 2.82
N HIS A 78 5.10 10.15 3.92
CA HIS A 78 4.81 11.56 4.10
C HIS A 78 5.83 12.19 5.03
N CYS A 79 6.22 13.43 4.75
CA CYS A 79 7.10 14.19 5.62
C CYS A 79 6.37 15.35 6.28
N ARG A 80 6.94 15.81 7.39
CA ARG A 80 6.42 16.91 8.22
C ARG A 80 7.51 17.94 8.46
N ASP A 81 7.12 19.21 8.57
CA ASP A 81 7.99 20.27 9.06
C ASP A 81 8.11 20.24 10.61
N ASP A 82 8.92 21.13 11.16
CA ASP A 82 9.17 21.25 12.60
C ASP A 82 7.91 21.58 13.43
N GLN A 83 6.81 21.96 12.77
CA GLN A 83 5.51 22.25 13.39
C GLN A 83 4.50 21.10 13.14
N GLU A 84 4.98 19.94 12.75
CA GLU A 84 4.19 18.77 12.36
C GLU A 84 3.22 19.03 11.18
N ARG A 85 3.42 20.07 10.37
CA ARG A 85 2.59 20.32 9.18
C ARG A 85 3.08 19.47 8.02
N PRO A 86 2.19 18.93 7.17
CA PRO A 86 2.61 18.26 5.93
C PRO A 86 3.49 19.17 5.09
N THR A 87 4.53 18.61 4.50
CA THR A 87 5.44 19.33 3.64
C THR A 87 5.83 18.49 2.43
N SER A 88 6.13 19.15 1.29
CA SER A 88 6.70 18.55 0.10
C SER A 88 8.19 18.94 -0.10
N HIS A 89 8.80 19.62 0.87
CA HIS A 89 10.19 20.11 0.75
C HIS A 89 11.18 18.97 0.47
N TYR A 90 11.89 19.11 -0.64
CA TYR A 90 12.84 18.12 -1.12
C TYR A 90 13.87 17.70 -0.07
N GLU A 91 14.45 18.65 0.69
CA GLU A 91 15.52 18.34 1.64
C GLU A 91 15.05 17.42 2.78
N ILE A 92 13.82 17.63 3.27
CA ILE A 92 13.23 16.78 4.32
C ILE A 92 12.94 15.39 3.77
N PHE A 93 12.37 15.31 2.55
CA PHE A 93 12.15 14.03 1.89
C PHE A 93 13.47 13.32 1.60
N ARG A 94 14.50 14.02 1.12
CA ARG A 94 15.81 13.45 0.85
C ARG A 94 16.42 12.85 2.11
N GLU A 95 16.45 13.61 3.19
CA GLU A 95 16.96 13.11 4.49
C GLU A 95 16.20 11.87 4.96
N THR A 96 14.87 11.90 4.89
CA THR A 96 14.01 10.80 5.31
C THR A 96 14.25 9.54 4.46
N VAL A 97 14.23 9.68 3.14
CA VAL A 97 14.44 8.57 2.19
C VAL A 97 15.84 7.98 2.34
N ASP A 98 16.87 8.82 2.50
CA ASP A 98 18.24 8.37 2.70
C ASP A 98 18.41 7.59 4.02
N LYS A 99 17.74 8.04 5.09
CA LYS A 99 17.75 7.33 6.38
C LYS A 99 17.03 5.98 6.30
N ILE A 100 15.87 5.92 5.61
CA ILE A 100 15.15 4.65 5.37
C ILE A 100 16.02 3.68 4.58
N ARG A 101 16.61 4.11 3.45
CA ARG A 101 17.44 3.26 2.58
C ARG A 101 18.69 2.73 3.27
N ARG A 102 19.28 3.49 4.21
CA ARG A 102 20.43 3.01 4.99
C ARG A 102 20.07 1.92 6.01
N ARG A 103 18.82 1.83 6.46
CA ARG A 103 18.39 0.94 7.54
C ARG A 103 17.56 -0.22 7.09
N THR A 104 16.94 -0.13 5.91
CA THR A 104 15.96 -1.10 5.40
C THR A 104 16.17 -1.42 3.93
N LYS A 105 15.55 -2.52 3.49
CA LYS A 105 15.42 -2.90 2.08
C LYS A 105 14.05 -2.56 1.51
N LEU A 106 13.18 -1.89 2.27
CA LEU A 106 11.83 -1.54 1.84
C LEU A 106 11.82 -0.83 0.50
N VAL A 107 10.83 -1.14 -0.33
CA VAL A 107 10.48 -0.30 -1.47
C VAL A 107 10.01 1.05 -0.93
N VAL A 108 10.64 2.13 -1.36
CA VAL A 108 10.27 3.47 -0.93
C VAL A 108 9.30 4.08 -1.92
N MET A 109 8.13 4.46 -1.43
CA MET A 109 7.11 5.21 -2.17
C MET A 109 6.90 6.56 -1.51
N THR A 110 7.07 7.66 -2.26
CA THR A 110 6.84 9.00 -1.74
C THR A 110 5.46 9.51 -2.11
N SER A 111 4.82 10.22 -1.18
CA SER A 111 3.57 10.92 -1.45
C SER A 111 3.79 12.09 -2.39
N THR A 112 2.86 12.31 -3.33
CA THR A 112 2.71 13.53 -4.13
C THR A 112 1.46 14.31 -3.72
N SER A 113 0.92 14.07 -2.54
CA SER A 113 -0.23 14.82 -2.05
C SER A 113 0.15 16.27 -1.76
N GLY A 114 -0.74 17.20 -2.12
CA GLY A 114 -0.61 18.60 -1.80
C GLY A 114 -1.64 19.02 -0.74
N ILE A 115 -1.28 20.04 0.04
CA ILE A 115 -2.26 20.81 0.83
C ILE A 115 -2.86 21.89 -0.07
N ALA A 116 -3.98 22.48 0.37
CA ALA A 116 -4.61 23.59 -0.37
C ALA A 116 -3.59 24.70 -0.67
N GLY A 117 -3.47 25.08 -1.94
CA GLY A 117 -2.55 26.10 -2.42
C GLY A 117 -1.16 25.62 -2.83
N THR A 118 -0.85 24.33 -2.71
CA THR A 118 0.40 23.71 -3.21
C THR A 118 0.35 23.62 -4.74
N THR A 119 1.40 24.06 -5.41
CA THR A 119 1.54 23.92 -6.87
C THR A 119 1.88 22.50 -7.29
N ASP A 120 1.71 22.17 -8.58
CA ASP A 120 2.02 20.85 -9.11
C ASP A 120 3.55 20.58 -9.03
N GLU A 121 4.39 21.60 -9.20
CA GLU A 121 5.85 21.52 -9.05
C GLU A 121 6.24 21.20 -7.61
N GLU A 122 5.65 21.87 -6.63
CA GLU A 122 5.88 21.57 -5.20
C GLU A 122 5.45 20.15 -4.86
N ARG A 123 4.33 19.68 -5.40
CA ARG A 123 3.86 18.31 -5.23
C ARG A 123 4.81 17.27 -5.84
N ALA A 124 5.55 17.65 -6.89
CA ALA A 124 6.52 16.78 -7.54
C ALA A 124 7.91 16.78 -6.86
N GLU A 125 8.18 17.70 -5.94
CA GLU A 125 9.48 17.81 -5.25
C GLU A 125 9.95 16.48 -4.59
N PRO A 126 9.08 15.70 -3.91
CA PRO A 126 9.47 14.41 -3.36
C PRO A 126 10.00 13.40 -4.39
N LEU A 127 9.56 13.49 -5.65
CA LEU A 127 10.01 12.60 -6.72
C LEU A 127 11.49 12.81 -7.09
N ARG A 128 12.08 13.97 -6.77
CA ARG A 128 13.52 14.25 -6.96
C ARG A 128 14.41 13.35 -6.11
N THR A 129 13.90 12.74 -5.04
CA THR A 129 14.62 11.73 -4.25
C THR A 129 14.77 10.40 -4.98
N LYS A 130 14.20 10.29 -6.19
CA LYS A 130 14.15 9.07 -7.01
C LYS A 130 13.69 7.86 -6.19
N PRO A 131 12.48 7.91 -5.60
CA PRO A 131 11.89 6.73 -4.97
C PRO A 131 11.57 5.69 -6.04
N GLU A 132 11.36 4.44 -5.64
CA GLU A 132 10.97 3.39 -6.58
C GLU A 132 9.50 3.55 -7.01
N MET A 133 8.67 4.10 -6.12
CA MET A 133 7.25 4.36 -6.38
C MET A 133 6.86 5.77 -5.93
N GLY A 134 5.78 6.30 -6.51
CA GLY A 134 5.15 7.54 -6.08
C GLY A 134 3.63 7.41 -6.08
N SER A 135 2.93 7.98 -5.10
CA SER A 135 1.47 7.96 -5.11
C SER A 135 0.91 8.92 -6.16
N LEU A 136 -0.17 8.52 -6.83
CA LEU A 136 -0.83 9.28 -7.89
C LEU A 136 -2.35 9.20 -7.73
N THR A 137 -2.93 10.19 -7.05
CA THR A 137 -4.39 10.27 -6.90
C THR A 137 -5.02 10.79 -8.19
N THR A 138 -5.85 9.99 -8.83
CA THR A 138 -6.33 10.22 -10.21
C THR A 138 -7.67 10.95 -10.30
N GLY A 139 -8.08 11.66 -9.26
CA GLY A 139 -9.29 12.47 -9.25
C GLY A 139 -9.37 13.39 -8.04
N SER A 140 -10.25 14.37 -8.10
CA SER A 140 -10.52 15.30 -7.00
C SER A 140 -11.53 14.73 -6.02
N LEU A 141 -11.37 15.03 -4.72
CA LEU A 141 -12.18 14.49 -3.64
C LEU A 141 -12.56 15.55 -2.63
N ASN A 142 -13.80 15.51 -2.14
CA ASN A 142 -14.22 16.27 -0.98
C ASN A 142 -13.95 15.48 0.30
N PHE A 143 -13.03 15.95 1.15
CA PHE A 143 -12.88 15.40 2.50
C PHE A 143 -14.00 15.95 3.40
N ALA A 144 -15.18 15.34 3.34
CA ALA A 144 -16.40 15.84 4.01
C ALA A 144 -16.34 15.68 5.54
N GLY A 145 -15.57 14.71 6.07
CA GLY A 145 -15.40 14.50 7.52
C GLY A 145 -14.60 15.58 8.24
N ARG A 146 -13.99 16.54 7.53
CA ARG A 146 -13.25 17.66 8.11
C ARG A 146 -14.12 18.92 8.26
N LYS A 147 -13.82 19.72 9.25
CA LYS A 147 -14.46 21.04 9.46
C LYS A 147 -13.38 22.13 9.55
N PRO A 148 -13.32 23.09 8.60
CA PRO A 148 -14.10 23.12 7.35
C PRO A 148 -13.76 21.94 6.44
N SER A 149 -14.70 21.56 5.57
CA SER A 149 -14.45 20.56 4.52
C SER A 149 -13.35 21.05 3.57
N ILE A 150 -12.52 20.11 3.09
CA ILE A 150 -11.41 20.42 2.19
C ILE A 150 -11.66 19.70 0.87
N VAL A 151 -11.50 20.40 -0.24
CA VAL A 151 -11.43 19.78 -1.55
C VAL A 151 -9.97 19.43 -1.84
N TYR A 152 -9.69 18.13 -2.00
CA TYR A 152 -8.40 17.68 -2.51
C TYR A 152 -8.45 17.71 -4.04
N VAL A 153 -7.83 18.71 -4.62
CA VAL A 153 -7.90 18.99 -6.05
C VAL A 153 -6.83 18.18 -6.78
N ASN A 154 -7.28 17.37 -7.75
CA ASN A 154 -6.44 16.67 -8.72
C ASN A 154 -7.13 16.81 -10.08
N THR A 155 -6.83 17.90 -10.78
CA THR A 155 -7.33 18.10 -12.14
C THR A 155 -6.69 17.09 -13.10
N VAL A 156 -7.25 16.94 -14.28
CA VAL A 156 -6.66 16.07 -15.31
C VAL A 156 -5.24 16.49 -15.65
N GLU A 157 -4.99 17.80 -15.72
CA GLU A 157 -3.70 18.40 -16.01
C GLU A 157 -2.67 18.10 -14.89
N THR A 158 -3.06 18.28 -13.63
CA THR A 158 -2.23 17.92 -12.46
C THR A 158 -1.86 16.44 -12.48
N VAL A 159 -2.83 15.58 -12.70
CA VAL A 159 -2.61 14.11 -12.75
C VAL A 159 -1.66 13.74 -13.88
N GLN A 160 -1.87 14.31 -15.08
CA GLN A 160 -0.98 14.07 -16.23
C GLN A 160 0.43 14.61 -15.99
N PHE A 161 0.57 15.78 -15.38
CA PHE A 161 1.87 16.37 -15.03
C PHE A 161 2.65 15.45 -14.07
N LEU A 162 2.03 15.00 -13.00
CA LEU A 162 2.65 14.10 -12.02
C LEU A 162 2.99 12.74 -12.64
N ALA A 163 2.07 12.14 -13.41
CA ALA A 163 2.32 10.90 -14.12
C ALA A 163 3.50 11.02 -15.09
N LYS A 164 3.57 12.11 -15.88
CA LYS A 164 4.68 12.39 -16.78
C LYS A 164 6.02 12.53 -16.03
N ARG A 165 6.02 13.22 -14.89
CA ARG A 165 7.23 13.36 -14.05
C ARG A 165 7.70 12.00 -13.52
N MET A 166 6.79 11.15 -13.08
CA MET A 166 7.12 9.78 -12.64
C MET A 166 7.70 8.96 -13.79
N LEU A 167 7.06 9.01 -14.97
CA LEU A 167 7.53 8.31 -16.17
C LEU A 167 8.95 8.75 -16.57
N ASP A 168 9.21 10.05 -16.60
CA ASP A 168 10.51 10.62 -16.97
C ASP A 168 11.63 10.24 -16.00
N LEU A 169 11.29 10.01 -14.73
CA LEU A 169 12.23 9.63 -13.68
C LEU A 169 12.33 8.11 -13.48
N GLY A 170 11.55 7.30 -14.20
CA GLY A 170 11.49 5.85 -14.04
C GLY A 170 10.86 5.42 -12.71
N ILE A 171 9.96 6.24 -12.15
CA ILE A 171 9.25 5.99 -10.90
C ILE A 171 7.90 5.35 -11.22
N LYS A 172 7.57 4.25 -10.54
CA LYS A 172 6.28 3.57 -10.72
C LYS A 172 5.18 4.29 -9.96
N PRO A 173 4.07 4.71 -10.64
CA PRO A 173 2.91 5.25 -9.94
C PRO A 173 2.16 4.16 -9.15
N GLU A 174 1.72 4.46 -7.92
CA GLU A 174 0.60 3.82 -7.27
C GLU A 174 -0.64 4.69 -7.52
N ILE A 175 -1.59 4.17 -8.31
CA ILE A 175 -2.82 4.90 -8.68
C ILE A 175 -3.80 4.80 -7.52
N GLU A 176 -3.97 5.90 -6.78
CA GLU A 176 -4.91 5.97 -5.65
C GLU A 176 -6.33 6.25 -6.15
N ALA A 177 -7.23 5.29 -5.93
CA ALA A 177 -8.62 5.35 -6.33
C ALA A 177 -9.56 5.38 -5.14
N PHE A 178 -10.31 6.47 -5.00
CA PHE A 178 -11.31 6.69 -3.95
C PHE A 178 -12.74 6.32 -4.40
N ASP A 179 -12.92 6.11 -5.69
CA ASP A 179 -14.11 5.53 -6.34
C ASP A 179 -13.78 5.03 -7.75
N VAL A 180 -14.79 4.53 -8.49
CA VAL A 180 -14.62 3.98 -9.84
C VAL A 180 -14.20 5.02 -10.89
N GLY A 181 -14.56 6.29 -10.70
CA GLY A 181 -14.16 7.38 -11.58
C GLY A 181 -12.63 7.56 -11.59
N PHE A 182 -11.97 7.38 -10.45
CA PHE A 182 -10.51 7.41 -10.33
C PHE A 182 -9.86 6.24 -11.10
N ILE A 183 -10.45 5.05 -11.04
CA ILE A 183 -9.97 3.88 -11.80
C ILE A 183 -10.08 4.18 -13.31
N SER A 184 -11.19 4.77 -13.75
CA SER A 184 -11.39 5.16 -15.15
C SER A 184 -10.32 6.13 -15.63
N GLN A 185 -9.94 7.13 -14.82
CA GLN A 185 -8.84 8.04 -15.15
C GLN A 185 -7.48 7.32 -15.16
N GLY A 186 -7.22 6.44 -14.17
CA GLY A 186 -6.02 5.60 -14.16
C GLY A 186 -5.87 4.75 -15.43
N ARG A 187 -6.96 4.16 -15.93
CA ARG A 187 -6.96 3.42 -17.20
C ARG A 187 -6.61 4.30 -18.39
N LYS A 188 -7.10 5.54 -18.45
CA LYS A 188 -6.72 6.49 -19.50
C LYS A 188 -5.22 6.82 -19.49
N LEU A 189 -4.59 6.89 -18.31
CA LEU A 189 -3.14 7.10 -18.21
C LEU A 189 -2.36 5.91 -18.78
N ILE A 190 -2.87 4.68 -18.60
CA ILE A 190 -2.29 3.48 -19.22
C ILE A 190 -2.47 3.52 -20.74
N GLU A 191 -3.68 3.78 -21.21
CA GLU A 191 -4.01 3.88 -22.65
C GLU A 191 -3.17 4.94 -23.39
N THR A 192 -2.83 6.04 -22.70
CA THR A 192 -2.01 7.13 -23.25
C THR A 192 -0.51 6.92 -23.06
N GLY A 193 -0.09 5.82 -22.42
CA GLY A 193 1.32 5.49 -22.17
C GLY A 193 1.99 6.31 -21.06
N LEU A 194 1.23 7.08 -20.27
CA LEU A 194 1.76 7.82 -19.12
C LEU A 194 1.99 6.92 -17.90
N VAL A 195 1.30 5.78 -17.83
CA VAL A 195 1.53 4.73 -16.84
C VAL A 195 1.84 3.43 -17.56
N GLN A 196 2.95 2.79 -17.19
CA GLN A 196 3.38 1.52 -17.79
C GLN A 196 2.73 0.33 -17.09
N GLU A 197 2.42 -0.72 -17.83
CA GLU A 197 1.96 -1.99 -17.28
C GLU A 197 3.13 -2.87 -16.77
N PRO A 198 2.87 -3.75 -15.80
CA PRO A 198 1.63 -3.90 -15.05
C PRO A 198 1.39 -2.68 -14.15
N ALA A 199 0.19 -2.10 -14.19
CA ALA A 199 -0.15 -0.97 -13.33
C ALA A 199 -0.44 -1.43 -11.89
N HIS A 200 -0.26 -0.53 -10.92
CA HIS A 200 -0.58 -0.80 -9.52
C HIS A 200 -1.63 0.20 -9.03
N PHE A 201 -2.71 -0.32 -8.46
CA PHE A 201 -3.82 0.49 -7.95
C PHE A 201 -3.95 0.35 -6.44
N GLN A 202 -4.24 1.46 -5.78
CA GLN A 202 -4.69 1.45 -4.39
C GLN A 202 -6.18 1.77 -4.33
N LEU A 203 -6.97 0.85 -3.78
CA LEU A 203 -8.39 1.04 -3.49
C LEU A 203 -8.53 1.61 -2.09
N VAL A 204 -8.84 2.91 -2.00
CA VAL A 204 -8.96 3.62 -0.71
C VAL A 204 -10.42 3.60 -0.27
N MET A 205 -10.72 2.87 0.80
CA MET A 205 -12.07 2.54 1.22
C MET A 205 -12.47 3.26 2.51
N GLY A 206 -13.60 3.98 2.46
CA GLY A 206 -14.22 4.55 3.66
C GLY A 206 -13.71 5.94 4.06
N VAL A 207 -13.16 6.70 3.12
CA VAL A 207 -12.96 8.14 3.27
C VAL A 207 -14.28 8.85 3.04
N ASP A 208 -14.65 9.80 3.92
CA ASP A 208 -15.83 10.62 3.71
C ASP A 208 -15.68 11.45 2.42
N GLY A 209 -16.60 11.23 1.48
CA GLY A 209 -16.56 11.80 0.13
C GLY A 209 -16.06 10.87 -0.95
N GLY A 210 -15.49 9.72 -0.57
CA GLY A 210 -15.18 8.58 -1.46
C GLY A 210 -16.17 7.43 -1.28
N VAL A 211 -15.82 6.26 -1.83
CA VAL A 211 -16.65 5.07 -1.74
C VAL A 211 -16.70 4.51 -0.30
N PRO A 212 -17.86 4.11 0.22
CA PRO A 212 -17.95 3.44 1.52
C PRO A 212 -17.17 2.12 1.56
N ALA A 213 -16.56 1.82 2.71
CA ALA A 213 -15.83 0.57 2.93
C ALA A 213 -16.79 -0.60 3.15
N THR A 214 -17.33 -1.15 2.07
CA THR A 214 -18.16 -2.36 2.06
C THR A 214 -17.55 -3.41 1.14
N ILE A 215 -17.95 -4.67 1.33
CA ILE A 215 -17.47 -5.79 0.51
C ILE A 215 -17.87 -5.58 -0.96
N GLU A 216 -19.12 -5.17 -1.19
CA GLU A 216 -19.68 -4.92 -2.53
C GLU A 216 -18.88 -3.86 -3.28
N ASN A 217 -18.50 -2.78 -2.59
CA ASN A 217 -17.71 -1.71 -3.19
C ASN A 217 -16.29 -2.14 -3.52
N VAL A 218 -15.63 -2.92 -2.65
CA VAL A 218 -14.29 -3.48 -2.95
C VAL A 218 -14.36 -4.39 -4.18
N LEU A 219 -15.34 -5.29 -4.24
CA LEU A 219 -15.55 -6.17 -5.38
C LEU A 219 -15.81 -5.37 -6.66
N HIS A 220 -16.72 -4.39 -6.59
CA HIS A 220 -17.04 -3.54 -7.73
C HIS A 220 -15.83 -2.77 -8.25
N MET A 221 -15.04 -2.16 -7.38
CA MET A 221 -13.84 -1.43 -7.79
C MET A 221 -12.77 -2.38 -8.36
N ARG A 222 -12.53 -3.53 -7.71
CA ARG A 222 -11.59 -4.54 -8.22
C ARG A 222 -11.95 -4.98 -9.65
N ASP A 223 -13.23 -5.23 -9.91
CA ASP A 223 -13.68 -5.73 -11.20
C ASP A 223 -13.58 -4.68 -12.34
N GLN A 224 -13.30 -3.40 -11.98
CA GLN A 224 -13.00 -2.34 -12.95
C GLN A 224 -11.50 -2.22 -13.28
N LEU A 225 -10.63 -2.93 -12.55
CA LEU A 225 -9.18 -2.87 -12.77
C LEU A 225 -8.79 -3.55 -14.11
N PRO A 226 -7.70 -3.10 -14.77
CA PRO A 226 -7.11 -3.86 -15.86
C PRO A 226 -6.74 -5.27 -15.42
N PRO A 227 -6.88 -6.29 -16.28
CA PRO A 227 -6.59 -7.69 -15.93
C PRO A 227 -5.15 -7.96 -15.46
N THR A 228 -4.20 -7.14 -15.91
CA THR A 228 -2.78 -7.24 -15.58
C THR A 228 -2.40 -6.43 -14.34
N ALA A 229 -3.33 -5.63 -13.82
CA ALA A 229 -3.05 -4.76 -12.69
C ALA A 229 -2.93 -5.54 -11.37
N THR A 230 -1.96 -5.14 -10.56
CA THR A 230 -1.93 -5.47 -9.15
C THR A 230 -2.72 -4.44 -8.34
N TYR A 231 -3.22 -4.82 -7.17
CA TYR A 231 -3.94 -3.86 -6.34
C TYR A 231 -3.70 -4.08 -4.85
N VAL A 232 -3.76 -2.97 -4.13
CA VAL A 232 -3.72 -2.90 -2.66
C VAL A 232 -5.02 -2.28 -2.14
N VAL A 233 -5.49 -2.72 -0.99
CA VAL A 233 -6.67 -2.14 -0.34
C VAL A 233 -6.23 -1.42 0.94
N ALA A 234 -6.66 -0.16 1.08
CA ALA A 234 -6.50 0.66 2.26
C ALA A 234 -7.88 0.94 2.88
N GLY A 235 -8.10 0.49 4.09
CA GLY A 235 -9.33 0.77 4.85
C GLY A 235 -9.13 1.86 5.88
N MET A 236 -10.01 2.87 5.91
CA MET A 236 -9.88 4.01 6.81
C MET A 236 -10.43 3.72 8.21
N SER A 237 -9.71 4.17 9.25
CA SER A 237 -10.09 4.07 10.65
C SER A 237 -10.45 2.64 11.07
N ARG A 238 -11.62 2.44 11.67
CA ARG A 238 -12.12 1.12 12.09
C ARG A 238 -12.25 0.11 10.94
N MET A 239 -12.28 0.58 9.69
CA MET A 239 -12.42 -0.28 8.51
C MET A 239 -11.07 -0.84 8.03
N GLN A 240 -9.94 -0.42 8.61
CA GLN A 240 -8.64 -0.97 8.22
C GLN A 240 -8.59 -2.49 8.36
N LEU A 241 -8.96 -3.04 9.52
CA LEU A 241 -8.94 -4.49 9.74
C LEU A 241 -9.90 -5.27 8.83
N PRO A 242 -11.20 -4.90 8.69
CA PRO A 242 -12.09 -5.55 7.74
C PRO A 242 -11.57 -5.53 6.30
N MET A 243 -11.10 -4.39 5.82
CA MET A 243 -10.61 -4.24 4.44
C MET A 243 -9.30 -5.01 4.21
N THR A 244 -8.39 -5.02 5.19
CA THR A 244 -7.19 -5.87 5.17
C THR A 244 -7.55 -7.35 5.02
N THR A 245 -8.51 -7.84 5.81
CA THR A 245 -8.97 -9.24 5.76
C THR A 245 -9.56 -9.56 4.38
N MET A 246 -10.40 -8.69 3.86
CA MET A 246 -11.01 -8.86 2.53
C MET A 246 -9.97 -8.88 1.42
N ALA A 247 -8.99 -7.95 1.45
CA ALA A 247 -7.93 -7.91 0.47
C ALA A 247 -7.12 -9.22 0.43
N ILE A 248 -6.77 -9.77 1.62
CA ILE A 248 -6.05 -11.04 1.72
C ILE A 248 -6.83 -12.18 1.07
N LEU A 249 -8.13 -12.29 1.38
CA LEU A 249 -9.02 -13.32 0.83
C LEU A 249 -9.22 -13.19 -0.68
N MET A 250 -9.23 -11.97 -1.20
CA MET A 250 -9.50 -11.67 -2.62
C MET A 250 -8.26 -11.71 -3.51
N GLY A 251 -7.08 -12.00 -2.96
CA GLY A 251 -5.82 -12.01 -3.72
C GLY A 251 -5.18 -10.64 -3.90
N GLY A 252 -5.73 -9.59 -3.30
CA GLY A 252 -5.13 -8.26 -3.28
C GLY A 252 -4.01 -8.13 -2.26
N HIS A 253 -3.28 -7.03 -2.31
CA HIS A 253 -2.30 -6.63 -1.30
C HIS A 253 -2.95 -5.71 -0.27
N VAL A 254 -2.22 -5.38 0.81
CA VAL A 254 -2.77 -4.58 1.91
C VAL A 254 -1.92 -3.37 2.24
N ARG A 255 -2.60 -2.27 2.59
CA ARG A 255 -1.97 -1.11 3.21
C ARG A 255 -2.51 -0.95 4.64
N VAL A 256 -1.58 -0.78 5.58
CA VAL A 256 -1.86 -0.53 7.00
C VAL A 256 -0.96 0.60 7.51
N GLY A 257 -1.30 1.18 8.66
CA GLY A 257 -0.47 2.20 9.30
C GLY A 257 -1.29 3.27 9.98
N LEU A 258 -0.57 4.14 10.73
CA LEU A 258 -1.18 5.22 11.52
C LEU A 258 -1.72 6.36 10.65
N GLU A 259 -1.32 6.45 9.40
CA GLU A 259 -1.94 7.37 8.45
C GLU A 259 -3.44 7.11 8.31
N ASP A 260 -3.83 5.82 8.28
CA ASP A 260 -5.18 5.38 7.98
C ASP A 260 -5.98 5.02 9.23
N ASN A 261 -5.33 4.58 10.33
CA ASN A 261 -5.99 4.14 11.55
C ASN A 261 -5.07 4.24 12.78
N LEU A 262 -5.56 4.89 13.85
CA LEU A 262 -4.80 5.11 15.07
C LEU A 262 -4.92 3.97 16.09
N TYR A 263 -5.83 3.01 15.90
CA TYR A 263 -6.18 2.05 16.93
C TYR A 263 -5.88 0.60 16.51
N LEU A 264 -5.21 -0.13 17.39
CA LEU A 264 -5.07 -1.57 17.27
C LEU A 264 -6.41 -2.27 17.53
N ARG A 265 -7.12 -1.81 18.56
CA ARG A 265 -8.48 -2.22 18.93
C ARG A 265 -9.16 -1.09 19.70
N LYS A 266 -10.48 -1.21 19.94
CA LYS A 266 -11.25 -0.20 20.65
C LYS A 266 -10.55 0.24 21.94
N GLY A 267 -10.21 1.54 22.02
CA GLY A 267 -9.57 2.18 23.18
C GLY A 267 -8.06 1.90 23.35
N VAL A 268 -7.41 1.18 22.41
CA VAL A 268 -5.98 0.89 22.46
C VAL A 268 -5.30 1.48 21.22
N LEU A 269 -4.48 2.49 21.42
CA LEU A 269 -3.69 3.09 20.34
C LEU A 269 -2.69 2.07 19.78
N ALA A 270 -2.50 2.11 18.48
CA ALA A 270 -1.58 1.24 17.76
C ALA A 270 -0.21 1.87 17.53
N ARG A 271 0.79 1.03 17.33
CA ARG A 271 2.03 1.35 16.66
C ARG A 271 1.99 0.83 15.22
N ASN A 272 2.77 1.40 14.32
CA ASN A 272 2.80 0.96 12.92
C ASN A 272 3.20 -0.51 12.78
N GLU A 273 4.23 -0.94 13.49
CA GLU A 273 4.71 -2.32 13.50
C GLU A 273 3.64 -3.32 14.00
N GLU A 274 2.78 -2.94 14.94
CA GLU A 274 1.69 -3.79 15.43
C GLU A 274 0.59 -3.98 14.36
N LEU A 275 0.34 -2.96 13.55
CA LEU A 275 -0.61 -3.04 12.43
C LEU A 275 -0.07 -3.93 11.31
N VAL A 276 1.24 -3.85 11.02
CA VAL A 276 1.93 -4.74 10.07
C VAL A 276 1.92 -6.18 10.57
N ALA A 277 2.32 -6.42 11.84
CA ALA A 277 2.30 -7.75 12.45
C ALA A 277 0.90 -8.38 12.38
N ARG A 278 -0.16 -7.60 12.65
CA ARG A 278 -1.54 -8.09 12.53
C ARG A 278 -1.89 -8.50 11.11
N ALA A 279 -1.48 -7.73 10.10
CA ALA A 279 -1.72 -8.10 8.69
C ALA A 279 -0.96 -9.37 8.31
N ARG A 280 0.29 -9.54 8.78
CA ARG A 280 1.09 -10.76 8.60
C ARG A 280 0.41 -11.98 9.23
N HIS A 281 -0.02 -11.89 10.50
CA HIS A 281 -0.70 -13.01 11.18
C HIS A 281 -2.00 -13.40 10.47
N LEU A 282 -2.78 -12.43 9.97
CA LEU A 282 -3.96 -12.75 9.17
C LEU A 282 -3.60 -13.50 7.89
N ALA A 283 -2.51 -13.13 7.21
CA ALA A 283 -2.06 -13.85 6.02
C ALA A 283 -1.64 -15.28 6.36
N GLU A 284 -0.92 -15.47 7.47
CA GLU A 284 -0.50 -16.78 7.97
C GLU A 284 -1.72 -17.68 8.30
N ASP A 285 -2.77 -17.13 8.95
CA ASP A 285 -4.00 -17.84 9.23
C ASP A 285 -4.72 -18.32 7.96
N PHE A 286 -4.62 -17.54 6.87
CA PHE A 286 -5.11 -17.90 5.54
C PHE A 286 -4.08 -18.64 4.68
N GLN A 287 -2.96 -19.09 5.23
CA GLN A 287 -1.88 -19.81 4.55
C GLN A 287 -1.31 -19.06 3.34
N ARG A 288 -1.34 -17.73 3.39
CA ARG A 288 -0.77 -16.86 2.36
C ARG A 288 0.58 -16.31 2.83
N GLU A 289 1.66 -16.65 2.14
CA GLU A 289 2.99 -16.15 2.45
C GLU A 289 3.09 -14.63 2.26
N VAL A 290 3.89 -13.98 3.09
CA VAL A 290 4.19 -12.55 2.97
C VAL A 290 5.42 -12.36 2.09
N ALA A 291 5.36 -11.39 1.19
CA ALA A 291 6.43 -11.04 0.28
C ALA A 291 7.53 -10.23 1.00
N SER A 292 8.78 -10.59 0.78
CA SER A 292 9.92 -9.73 1.09
C SER A 292 9.95 -8.49 0.18
N PRO A 293 10.72 -7.44 0.52
CA PRO A 293 10.89 -6.27 -0.36
C PRO A 293 11.37 -6.61 -1.77
N ASP A 294 12.27 -7.59 -1.91
CA ASP A 294 12.77 -8.02 -3.22
C ASP A 294 11.71 -8.78 -4.03
N GLU A 295 10.85 -9.55 -3.38
CA GLU A 295 9.72 -10.20 -4.03
C GLU A 295 8.64 -9.19 -4.43
N ALA A 296 8.40 -8.18 -3.58
CA ALA A 296 7.52 -7.06 -3.92
C ALA A 296 7.99 -6.32 -5.17
N ARG A 297 9.31 -6.05 -5.31
CA ARG A 297 9.88 -5.45 -6.53
C ARG A 297 9.56 -6.28 -7.77
N LYS A 298 9.69 -7.60 -7.68
CA LYS A 298 9.40 -8.50 -8.81
C LYS A 298 7.92 -8.45 -9.19
N VAL A 299 7.01 -8.56 -8.21
CA VAL A 299 5.56 -8.52 -8.44
C VAL A 299 5.15 -7.18 -9.04
N MET A 300 5.73 -6.08 -8.55
CA MET A 300 5.43 -4.72 -9.02
C MET A 300 6.13 -4.38 -10.34
N GLY A 301 7.04 -5.21 -10.85
CA GLY A 301 7.83 -4.91 -12.05
C GLY A 301 8.77 -3.71 -11.88
N LEU A 302 9.31 -3.51 -10.66
CA LEU A 302 10.26 -2.44 -10.38
C LEU A 302 11.65 -2.84 -10.88
N ALA A 303 12.34 -1.89 -11.54
CA ALA A 303 13.76 -2.05 -11.84
C ALA A 303 14.58 -2.08 -10.54
N ARG A 304 15.67 -2.86 -10.54
CA ARG A 304 16.62 -2.87 -9.42
C ARG A 304 17.51 -1.64 -9.46
#